data_e0eb144229c2b1142efd24609de62acb
#
_entry.id   e0eb144229c2b1142efd24609de62acb
#
_cell.length_a   1.000
_cell.length_b   1.000
_cell.length_c   1.000
_cell.angle_alpha   90.00
_cell.angle_beta   90.00
_cell.angle_gamma   90.00
#
_symmetry.space_group_name_H-M   'P 1'
#
loop_
_entity.id
_entity.type
_entity.pdbx_description
1 polymer ?
#
loop_
_entity_poly.entity_id
_entity_poly.type
_entity_poly.pdbx_seq_one_letter_code
_entity_poly.pdbx_strand_id
1 'polypeptide(L)'
;MKAKSTQELIRLLLVDDHTLFRESLRRLLESEDGVEISGDFANAEDALAAVCEGLEFDAALVDYELEGTGGSNGLDLVRKVRRVRPDARVLMVTAGMGSADLMRAVTELNTGIFLKTEPTVELMLAIQRTAKGERWISSRASLALIASGGLEAGGERPLADRLSAREAGVLRGVLEGHSNKEIGAQLEITESSVKAVLQKLFERAGVRSRSQLVRYAIETQIDSR
;
A
#
# COMPACT_ATOMS: atom_id res chain seq x y z
N MET A 1 11.10 -32.47 3.08
CA MET A 1 11.37 -31.50 4.14
C MET A 1 11.34 -30.12 3.50
N LYS A 2 10.26 -29.36 3.67
CA LYS A 2 10.21 -27.95 3.24
C LYS A 2 11.05 -27.15 4.24
N ALA A 3 12.06 -26.45 3.75
CA ALA A 3 12.79 -25.47 4.55
C ALA A 3 11.79 -24.44 5.08
N LYS A 4 11.57 -24.39 6.40
CA LYS A 4 10.91 -23.26 7.05
C LYS A 4 11.81 -22.05 6.81
N SER A 5 11.42 -21.19 5.88
CA SER A 5 11.94 -19.83 5.83
C SER A 5 11.70 -19.25 7.20
N THR A 6 12.75 -18.86 7.89
CA THR A 6 12.66 -18.10 9.16
C THR A 6 12.13 -16.71 8.78
N GLN A 7 10.82 -16.59 8.68
CA GLN A 7 10.18 -15.31 8.46
C GLN A 7 10.38 -14.53 9.76
N GLU A 8 11.08 -13.40 9.70
CA GLU A 8 11.24 -12.52 10.87
C GLU A 8 9.86 -12.12 11.38
N LEU A 9 9.62 -12.29 12.66
CA LEU A 9 8.36 -11.92 13.32
C LEU A 9 8.24 -10.39 13.31
N ILE A 10 7.17 -9.89 12.71
CA ILE A 10 6.85 -8.46 12.65
C ILE A 10 5.93 -8.11 13.82
N ARG A 11 6.41 -7.28 14.74
CA ARG A 11 5.62 -6.76 15.85
C ARG A 11 4.89 -5.50 15.40
N LEU A 12 3.57 -5.51 15.55
CA LEU A 12 2.70 -4.43 15.12
C LEU A 12 2.07 -3.69 16.29
N LEU A 13 2.11 -2.37 16.23
CA LEU A 13 1.25 -1.49 17.01
C LEU A 13 0.02 -1.14 16.17
N LEU A 14 -1.18 -1.40 16.68
CA LEU A 14 -2.45 -1.12 16.04
C LEU A 14 -3.19 -0.01 16.79
N VAL A 15 -3.58 1.06 16.08
CA VAL A 15 -4.32 2.20 16.65
C VAL A 15 -5.46 2.59 15.73
N ASP A 16 -6.70 2.35 16.17
CA ASP A 16 -7.93 2.63 15.41
C ASP A 16 -9.10 2.74 16.41
N ASP A 17 -9.89 3.79 16.38
CA ASP A 17 -11.01 4.00 17.31
C ASP A 17 -12.27 3.21 16.91
N HIS A 18 -12.36 2.74 15.66
CA HIS A 18 -13.43 1.91 15.17
C HIS A 18 -13.31 0.47 15.68
N THR A 19 -13.93 0.17 16.81
CA THR A 19 -13.81 -1.13 17.51
C THR A 19 -14.00 -2.33 16.58
N LEU A 20 -15.05 -2.34 15.75
CA LEU A 20 -15.33 -3.49 14.85
C LEU A 20 -14.22 -3.68 13.79
N PHE A 21 -13.72 -2.58 13.23
CA PHE A 21 -12.63 -2.64 12.24
C PHE A 21 -11.34 -3.11 12.92
N ARG A 22 -10.98 -2.54 14.05
CA ARG A 22 -9.78 -2.89 14.83
C ARG A 22 -9.76 -4.35 15.23
N GLU A 23 -10.87 -4.87 15.79
CA GLU A 23 -10.98 -6.29 16.16
C GLU A 23 -10.90 -7.23 14.95
N SER A 24 -11.53 -6.85 13.83
CA SER A 24 -11.50 -7.64 12.61
C SER A 24 -10.10 -7.68 12.02
N LEU A 25 -9.42 -6.53 11.99
CA LEU A 25 -8.04 -6.39 11.52
C LEU A 25 -7.08 -7.18 12.41
N ARG A 26 -7.23 -7.08 13.72
CA ARG A 26 -6.45 -7.85 14.67
C ARG A 26 -6.56 -9.35 14.42
N ARG A 27 -7.79 -9.89 14.33
CA ARG A 27 -8.02 -11.33 14.06
C ARG A 27 -7.40 -11.77 12.74
N LEU A 28 -7.51 -10.94 11.70
CA LEU A 28 -6.90 -11.22 10.43
C LEU A 28 -5.38 -11.30 10.55
N LEU A 29 -4.74 -10.31 11.17
CA LEU A 29 -3.29 -10.25 11.31
C LEU A 29 -2.74 -11.35 12.21
N GLU A 30 -3.45 -11.70 13.28
CA GLU A 30 -3.11 -12.83 14.16
C GLU A 30 -3.24 -14.21 13.47
N SER A 31 -3.99 -14.30 12.37
CA SER A 31 -4.09 -15.52 11.55
C SER A 31 -2.96 -15.68 10.54
N GLU A 32 -2.15 -14.64 10.33
CA GLU A 32 -1.03 -14.65 9.38
C GLU A 32 0.27 -15.07 10.08
N ASP A 33 0.99 -16.00 9.48
CA ASP A 33 2.30 -16.42 9.98
C ASP A 33 3.30 -15.26 9.94
N GLY A 34 4.03 -15.02 11.04
CA GLY A 34 5.08 -14.03 11.11
C GLY A 34 4.62 -12.61 11.49
N VAL A 35 3.43 -12.47 12.04
CA VAL A 35 2.91 -11.20 12.59
C VAL A 35 2.50 -11.39 14.05
N GLU A 36 2.83 -10.42 14.89
CA GLU A 36 2.43 -10.34 16.30
C GLU A 36 1.90 -8.94 16.60
N ILE A 37 0.76 -8.85 17.27
CA ILE A 37 0.22 -7.57 17.74
C ILE A 37 0.82 -7.28 19.11
N SER A 38 1.78 -6.35 19.17
CA SER A 38 2.44 -5.95 20.42
C SER A 38 1.65 -4.89 21.20
N GLY A 39 0.75 -4.18 20.53
CA GLY A 39 -0.16 -3.21 21.15
C GLY A 39 -1.41 -2.99 20.30
N ASP A 40 -2.57 -2.84 20.96
CA ASP A 40 -3.88 -2.62 20.33
C ASP A 40 -4.61 -1.54 21.14
N PHE A 41 -4.79 -0.35 20.53
CA PHE A 41 -5.31 0.82 21.23
C PHE A 41 -6.45 1.46 20.45
N ALA A 42 -7.48 1.89 21.18
CA ALA A 42 -8.64 2.57 20.64
C ALA A 42 -8.45 4.10 20.52
N ASN A 43 -7.40 4.65 21.09
CA ASN A 43 -7.16 6.09 21.08
C ASN A 43 -5.66 6.42 21.03
N ALA A 44 -5.36 7.64 20.67
CA ALA A 44 -3.99 8.13 20.49
C ALA A 44 -3.22 8.29 21.82
N GLU A 45 -3.93 8.64 22.89
CA GLU A 45 -3.34 8.91 24.20
C GLU A 45 -2.75 7.65 24.82
N ASP A 46 -3.52 6.56 24.85
CA ASP A 46 -3.07 5.27 25.40
C ASP A 46 -1.95 4.67 24.56
N ALA A 47 -2.05 4.77 23.22
CA ALA A 47 -1.00 4.33 22.32
C ALA A 47 0.32 5.08 22.57
N LEU A 48 0.24 6.41 22.69
CA LEU A 48 1.42 7.23 22.97
C LEU A 48 2.02 6.92 24.35
N ALA A 49 1.19 6.73 25.38
CA ALA A 49 1.63 6.38 26.72
C ALA A 49 2.41 5.06 26.69
N ALA A 50 1.87 4.01 26.04
CA ALA A 50 2.56 2.74 25.90
C ALA A 50 3.91 2.86 25.17
N VAL A 51 3.99 3.68 24.12
CA VAL A 51 5.25 3.95 23.41
C VAL A 51 6.25 4.67 24.31
N CYS A 52 5.81 5.63 25.12
CA CYS A 52 6.65 6.31 26.10
C CYS A 52 7.15 5.37 27.22
N GLU A 53 6.37 4.35 27.56
CA GLU A 53 6.72 3.31 28.53
C GLU A 53 7.63 2.21 27.94
N GLY A 54 7.97 2.30 26.64
CA GLY A 54 8.92 1.41 26.00
C GLY A 54 8.28 0.26 25.21
N LEU A 55 7.02 0.38 24.78
CA LEU A 55 6.40 -0.61 23.90
C LEU A 55 7.21 -0.77 22.61
N GLU A 56 7.68 -1.98 22.35
CA GLU A 56 8.45 -2.34 21.16
C GLU A 56 7.55 -2.76 20.01
N PHE A 57 7.78 -2.19 18.82
CA PHE A 57 7.11 -2.55 17.57
C PHE A 57 8.04 -2.30 16.38
N ASP A 58 7.81 -3.03 15.29
CA ASP A 58 8.56 -2.92 14.04
C ASP A 58 7.83 -2.04 13.02
N ALA A 59 6.49 -2.00 13.08
CA ALA A 59 5.66 -1.08 12.35
C ALA A 59 4.39 -0.71 13.13
N ALA A 60 3.85 0.48 12.91
CA ALA A 60 2.58 0.93 13.47
C ALA A 60 1.54 1.08 12.36
N LEU A 61 0.35 0.52 12.56
CA LEU A 61 -0.85 0.78 11.78
C LEU A 61 -1.67 1.81 12.51
N VAL A 62 -1.87 2.99 11.92
CA VAL A 62 -2.52 4.12 12.57
C VAL A 62 -3.66 4.60 11.70
N ASP A 63 -4.89 4.62 12.25
CA ASP A 63 -6.00 5.27 11.56
C ASP A 63 -5.76 6.79 11.50
N TYR A 64 -6.13 7.37 10.36
CA TYR A 64 -6.11 8.83 10.20
C TYR A 64 -7.23 9.50 10.99
N GLU A 65 -8.42 8.89 11.00
CA GLU A 65 -9.64 9.45 11.60
C GLU A 65 -9.76 9.15 13.10
N LEU A 66 -8.63 9.09 13.83
CA LEU A 66 -8.69 8.90 15.28
C LEU A 66 -9.41 10.05 15.96
N GLU A 67 -10.46 9.74 16.71
CA GLU A 67 -11.09 10.70 17.62
C GLU A 67 -10.18 10.91 18.85
N GLY A 68 -9.58 12.08 18.94
CA GLY A 68 -8.73 12.48 20.06
C GLY A 68 -9.26 13.72 20.79
N THR A 69 -8.88 13.90 22.04
CA THR A 69 -9.13 15.11 22.80
C THR A 69 -8.55 16.33 22.09
N GLY A 70 -9.40 17.28 21.69
CA GLY A 70 -8.95 18.52 21.05
C GLY A 70 -8.83 18.48 19.53
N GLY A 71 -9.45 17.52 18.84
CA GLY A 71 -9.41 17.42 17.36
C GLY A 71 -8.09 16.87 16.82
N SER A 72 -7.33 16.15 17.62
CA SER A 72 -6.12 15.43 17.20
C SER A 72 -6.51 14.26 16.29
N ASN A 73 -5.83 14.11 15.18
CA ASN A 73 -5.99 12.98 14.27
C ASN A 73 -4.74 12.06 14.28
N GLY A 74 -4.76 11.00 13.47
CA GLY A 74 -3.65 10.07 13.38
C GLY A 74 -2.30 10.71 13.00
N LEU A 75 -2.29 11.83 12.26
CA LEU A 75 -1.06 12.56 11.95
C LEU A 75 -0.40 13.15 13.21
N ASP A 76 -1.21 13.65 14.13
CA ASP A 76 -0.68 14.19 15.39
C ASP A 76 -0.10 13.11 16.28
N LEU A 77 -0.72 11.93 16.32
CA LEU A 77 -0.16 10.77 16.97
C LEU A 77 1.21 10.40 16.36
N VAL A 78 1.30 10.30 15.04
CA VAL A 78 2.57 9.99 14.36
C VAL A 78 3.65 11.00 14.69
N ARG A 79 3.34 12.30 14.72
CA ARG A 79 4.32 13.33 15.14
C ARG A 79 4.80 13.13 16.58
N LYS A 80 3.88 12.84 17.51
CA LYS A 80 4.20 12.61 18.92
C LYS A 80 5.04 11.33 19.09
N VAL A 81 4.66 10.24 18.43
CA VAL A 81 5.42 8.97 18.45
C VAL A 81 6.84 9.19 17.94
N ARG A 82 7.04 9.92 16.83
CA ARG A 82 8.38 10.17 16.28
C ARG A 82 9.24 11.12 17.11
N ARG A 83 8.68 11.88 18.00
CA ARG A 83 9.49 12.62 19.00
C ARG A 83 10.13 11.68 20.04
N VAL A 84 9.47 10.56 20.33
CA VAL A 84 9.96 9.52 21.26
C VAL A 84 10.79 8.48 20.53
N ARG A 85 10.32 8.07 19.31
CA ARG A 85 10.97 7.09 18.44
C ARG A 85 11.11 7.66 17.02
N PRO A 86 12.21 8.36 16.72
CA PRO A 86 12.41 9.03 15.43
C PRO A 86 12.40 8.08 14.22
N ASP A 87 12.78 6.82 14.42
CA ASP A 87 12.82 5.74 13.43
C ASP A 87 11.51 4.96 13.31
N ALA A 88 10.45 5.35 14.02
CA ALA A 88 9.15 4.68 14.00
C ALA A 88 8.61 4.59 12.56
N ARG A 89 8.34 3.36 12.12
CA ARG A 89 7.79 3.04 10.82
C ARG A 89 6.28 2.99 10.91
N VAL A 90 5.61 3.83 10.12
CA VAL A 90 4.16 4.00 10.24
C VAL A 90 3.51 3.80 8.88
N LEU A 91 2.47 2.99 8.86
CA LEU A 91 1.51 2.85 7.79
C LEU A 91 0.19 3.43 8.26
N MET A 92 -0.24 4.53 7.66
CA MET A 92 -1.55 5.10 7.93
C MET A 92 -2.62 4.32 7.17
N VAL A 93 -3.63 3.86 7.88
CA VAL A 93 -4.75 3.06 7.34
C VAL A 93 -6.00 3.93 7.44
N THR A 94 -6.60 4.32 6.31
CA THR A 94 -7.69 5.32 6.30
C THR A 94 -8.78 4.99 5.29
N ALA A 95 -10.02 5.40 5.56
CA ALA A 95 -11.12 5.33 4.60
C ALA A 95 -10.97 6.40 3.50
N GLY A 96 -10.32 7.53 3.83
CA GLY A 96 -10.01 8.63 2.93
C GLY A 96 -9.30 9.75 3.67
N MET A 97 -8.62 10.60 2.92
CA MET A 97 -7.82 11.69 3.48
C MET A 97 -7.82 12.87 2.51
N GLY A 98 -7.93 14.08 3.03
CA GLY A 98 -7.81 15.30 2.23
C GLY A 98 -6.41 15.45 1.62
N SER A 99 -6.31 16.06 0.43
CA SER A 99 -5.03 16.19 -0.30
C SER A 99 -3.93 16.88 0.51
N ALA A 100 -4.27 17.86 1.35
CA ALA A 100 -3.29 18.57 2.18
C ALA A 100 -2.70 17.65 3.27
N ASP A 101 -3.55 16.84 3.92
CA ASP A 101 -3.09 15.91 4.95
C ASP A 101 -2.38 14.70 4.37
N LEU A 102 -2.83 14.23 3.21
CA LEU A 102 -2.13 13.19 2.45
C LEU A 102 -0.70 13.65 2.08
N MET A 103 -0.58 14.90 1.64
CA MET A 103 0.71 15.52 1.38
C MET A 103 1.59 15.54 2.64
N ARG A 104 1.06 16.05 3.76
CA ARG A 104 1.78 16.09 5.04
C ARG A 104 2.22 14.70 5.52
N ALA A 105 1.34 13.71 5.43
CA ALA A 105 1.65 12.33 5.80
C ALA A 105 2.87 11.80 5.05
N VAL A 106 2.92 12.04 3.74
CA VAL A 106 3.94 11.48 2.86
C VAL A 106 5.23 12.29 2.88
N THR A 107 5.16 13.63 2.81
CA THR A 107 6.35 14.48 2.65
C THR A 107 6.97 14.92 3.97
N GLU A 108 6.15 15.31 4.95
CA GLU A 108 6.65 15.79 6.24
C GLU A 108 6.86 14.65 7.24
N LEU A 109 5.91 13.68 7.26
CA LEU A 109 5.94 12.59 8.21
C LEU A 109 6.48 11.28 7.62
N ASN A 110 6.91 11.25 6.37
CA ASN A 110 7.43 10.04 5.70
C ASN A 110 6.63 8.76 6.02
N THR A 111 5.29 8.87 6.01
CA THR A 111 4.36 7.82 6.41
C THR A 111 3.87 7.07 5.18
N GLY A 112 3.75 5.75 5.26
CA GLY A 112 3.05 4.96 4.27
C GLY A 112 1.54 5.22 4.34
N ILE A 113 0.82 5.01 3.22
CA ILE A 113 -0.64 5.20 3.14
C ILE A 113 -1.29 3.94 2.57
N PHE A 114 -2.25 3.40 3.29
CA PHE A 114 -3.10 2.29 2.87
C PHE A 114 -4.57 2.70 2.99
N LEU A 115 -5.35 2.51 1.93
CA LEU A 115 -6.78 2.81 1.97
C LEU A 115 -7.57 1.59 2.46
N LYS A 116 -8.50 1.79 3.43
CA LYS A 116 -9.39 0.73 3.96
C LYS A 116 -10.26 0.08 2.88
N THR A 117 -10.36 0.69 1.69
CA THR A 117 -11.07 0.16 0.52
C THR A 117 -10.23 -0.77 -0.35
N GLU A 118 -8.94 -0.92 -0.07
CA GLU A 118 -8.04 -1.80 -0.81
C GLU A 118 -8.13 -3.25 -0.35
N PRO A 119 -7.77 -4.22 -1.23
CA PRO A 119 -7.80 -5.63 -0.89
C PRO A 119 -6.90 -5.95 0.31
N THR A 120 -7.39 -6.78 1.22
CA THR A 120 -6.65 -7.18 2.43
C THR A 120 -5.32 -7.86 2.13
N VAL A 121 -5.20 -8.53 0.97
CA VAL A 121 -3.94 -9.15 0.52
C VAL A 121 -2.84 -8.11 0.34
N GLU A 122 -3.19 -6.89 -0.07
CA GLU A 122 -2.24 -5.79 -0.24
C GLU A 122 -1.79 -5.20 1.10
N LEU A 123 -2.63 -5.30 2.14
CA LEU A 123 -2.28 -4.84 3.48
C LEU A 123 -1.09 -5.60 4.06
N MET A 124 -1.06 -6.93 3.90
CA MET A 124 0.08 -7.74 4.36
C MET A 124 1.38 -7.34 3.66
N LEU A 125 1.32 -7.09 2.36
CA LEU A 125 2.48 -6.61 1.60
C LEU A 125 2.91 -5.20 2.06
N ALA A 126 1.94 -4.31 2.31
CA ALA A 126 2.19 -2.97 2.83
C ALA A 126 2.86 -3.01 4.20
N ILE A 127 2.38 -3.87 5.10
CA ILE A 127 2.97 -4.10 6.44
C ILE A 127 4.41 -4.59 6.33
N GLN A 128 4.66 -5.63 5.52
CA GLN A 128 5.99 -6.21 5.35
C GLN A 128 6.99 -5.20 4.80
N ARG A 129 6.58 -4.37 3.83
CA ARG A 129 7.42 -3.30 3.28
C ARG A 129 7.67 -2.20 4.30
N THR A 130 6.61 -1.78 5.01
CA THR A 130 6.74 -0.77 6.07
C THR A 130 7.68 -1.24 7.16
N ALA A 131 7.57 -2.50 7.61
CA ALA A 131 8.46 -3.09 8.60
C ALA A 131 9.92 -3.17 8.15
N LYS A 132 10.21 -3.15 6.87
CA LYS A 132 11.57 -3.05 6.28
C LYS A 132 12.05 -1.60 6.10
N GLY A 133 11.21 -0.62 6.44
CA GLY A 133 11.51 0.80 6.24
C GLY A 133 11.20 1.31 4.84
N GLU A 134 10.54 0.51 4.01
CA GLU A 134 10.06 0.93 2.69
C GLU A 134 8.72 1.64 2.86
N ARG A 135 8.52 2.74 2.15
CA ARG A 135 7.25 3.47 2.19
C ARG A 135 6.26 2.85 1.21
N TRP A 136 5.11 2.44 1.72
CA TRP A 136 3.97 2.02 0.91
C TRP A 136 3.04 3.19 0.65
N ILE A 137 2.68 3.43 -0.59
CA ILE A 137 1.62 4.38 -0.95
C ILE A 137 0.70 3.66 -1.91
N SER A 138 -0.55 3.56 -1.54
CA SER A 138 -1.56 2.93 -2.38
C SER A 138 -1.70 3.64 -3.73
N SER A 139 -2.14 2.91 -4.75
CA SER A 139 -2.27 3.46 -6.10
C SER A 139 -3.21 4.67 -6.15
N ARG A 140 -4.33 4.64 -5.41
CA ARG A 140 -5.26 5.77 -5.32
C ARG A 140 -4.67 6.97 -4.58
N ALA A 141 -3.95 6.73 -3.49
CA ALA A 141 -3.26 7.79 -2.75
C ALA A 141 -2.17 8.44 -3.61
N SER A 142 -1.43 7.63 -4.40
CA SER A 142 -0.43 8.13 -5.35
C SER A 142 -1.05 9.04 -6.42
N LEU A 143 -2.19 8.66 -6.99
CA LEU A 143 -2.91 9.50 -7.96
C LEU A 143 -3.38 10.82 -7.34
N ALA A 144 -3.90 10.79 -6.10
CA ALA A 144 -4.32 12.00 -5.39
C ALA A 144 -3.14 12.94 -5.10
N LEU A 145 -1.97 12.41 -4.75
CA LEU A 145 -0.74 13.18 -4.54
C LEU A 145 -0.25 13.84 -5.83
N ILE A 146 -0.26 13.12 -6.96
CA ILE A 146 0.11 13.67 -8.26
C ILE A 146 -0.84 14.78 -8.68
N ALA A 147 -2.15 14.57 -8.53
CA ALA A 147 -3.18 15.54 -8.87
C ALA A 147 -3.07 16.84 -8.04
N SER A 148 -2.58 16.76 -6.81
CA SER A 148 -2.37 17.91 -5.92
C SER A 148 -1.00 18.61 -6.10
N GLY A 149 -0.19 18.19 -7.07
CA GLY A 149 1.13 18.77 -7.33
C GLY A 149 2.21 18.42 -6.31
N GLY A 150 1.98 17.43 -5.48
CA GLY A 150 2.79 17.10 -4.31
C GLY A 150 3.84 16.03 -4.44
N LEU A 151 3.98 15.45 -5.60
CA LEU A 151 5.11 14.56 -5.91
C LEU A 151 5.73 15.01 -7.23
N GLU A 152 6.86 15.66 -7.17
CA GLU A 152 7.84 15.46 -8.23
C GLU A 152 8.18 13.97 -8.24
N ALA A 153 8.17 13.35 -9.41
CA ALA A 153 8.15 11.91 -9.66
C ALA A 153 9.36 11.12 -9.11
N GLY A 154 9.49 11.05 -7.77
CA GLY A 154 10.48 10.25 -7.06
C GLY A 154 9.90 9.01 -6.35
N GLY A 155 8.58 8.88 -6.25
CA GLY A 155 7.89 7.67 -5.83
C GLY A 155 7.61 6.77 -7.03
N GLU A 156 7.49 5.47 -6.81
CA GLU A 156 7.19 4.53 -7.89
C GLU A 156 5.99 5.02 -8.72
N ARG A 157 6.25 5.45 -9.97
CA ARG A 157 5.22 5.90 -10.92
C ARG A 157 4.18 4.79 -11.12
N PRO A 158 2.87 5.12 -11.29
CA PRO A 158 1.85 4.16 -11.68
C PRO A 158 2.35 3.29 -12.84
N LEU A 159 1.92 2.04 -12.89
CA LEU A 159 2.34 1.12 -13.95
C LEU A 159 2.16 1.74 -15.36
N ALA A 160 1.11 2.56 -15.53
CA ALA A 160 0.83 3.30 -16.77
C ALA A 160 2.00 4.19 -17.24
N ASP A 161 2.61 4.94 -16.32
CA ASP A 161 3.71 5.88 -16.64
C ASP A 161 5.08 5.19 -16.77
N ARG A 162 5.14 3.91 -16.41
CA ARG A 162 6.34 3.05 -16.50
C ARG A 162 6.33 2.11 -17.68
N LEU A 163 5.24 2.07 -18.44
CA LEU A 163 5.16 1.22 -19.62
C LEU A 163 5.98 1.82 -20.74
N SER A 164 6.90 1.05 -21.31
CA SER A 164 7.44 1.36 -22.62
C SER A 164 6.32 1.39 -23.65
N ALA A 165 6.51 2.07 -24.75
CA ALA A 165 5.52 2.11 -25.86
C ALA A 165 5.07 0.69 -26.26
N ARG A 166 5.98 -0.29 -26.20
CA ARG A 166 5.69 -1.69 -26.49
C ARG A 166 4.82 -2.35 -25.42
N GLU A 167 5.10 -2.12 -24.14
CA GLU A 167 4.28 -2.65 -23.03
C GLU A 167 2.89 -2.03 -23.02
N ALA A 168 2.79 -0.73 -23.28
CA ALA A 168 1.51 -0.03 -23.41
C ALA A 168 0.68 -0.57 -24.59
N GLY A 169 1.31 -0.83 -25.73
CA GLY A 169 0.64 -1.43 -26.88
C GLY A 169 0.12 -2.84 -26.60
N VAL A 170 0.92 -3.67 -25.92
CA VAL A 170 0.48 -5.02 -25.51
C VAL A 170 -0.67 -4.95 -24.50
N LEU A 171 -0.60 -4.05 -23.51
CA LEU A 171 -1.68 -3.88 -22.53
C LEU A 171 -2.97 -3.42 -23.20
N ARG A 172 -2.91 -2.46 -24.12
CA ARG A 172 -4.06 -2.00 -24.89
C ARG A 172 -4.71 -3.14 -25.67
N GLY A 173 -3.95 -3.93 -26.43
CA GLY A 173 -4.50 -5.09 -27.14
C GLY A 173 -5.12 -6.13 -26.20
N VAL A 174 -4.62 -6.26 -24.96
CA VAL A 174 -5.25 -7.10 -23.93
C VAL A 174 -6.61 -6.55 -23.51
N LEU A 175 -6.73 -5.25 -23.30
CA LEU A 175 -7.98 -4.57 -22.91
C LEU A 175 -9.02 -4.60 -24.02
N GLU A 176 -8.59 -4.52 -25.27
CA GLU A 176 -9.43 -4.68 -26.47
C GLU A 176 -9.85 -6.14 -26.73
N GLY A 177 -9.35 -7.08 -25.94
CA GLY A 177 -9.71 -8.50 -26.04
C GLY A 177 -8.94 -9.29 -27.10
N HIS A 178 -7.92 -8.71 -27.73
CA HIS A 178 -7.13 -9.35 -28.79
C HIS A 178 -6.32 -10.55 -28.27
N SER A 179 -6.18 -11.59 -29.06
CA SER A 179 -5.26 -12.71 -28.78
C SER A 179 -3.80 -12.26 -28.88
N ASN A 180 -2.87 -13.04 -28.30
CA ASN A 180 -1.43 -12.74 -28.41
C ASN A 180 -0.94 -12.68 -29.86
N LYS A 181 -1.54 -13.48 -30.73
CA LYS A 181 -1.22 -13.50 -32.16
C LYS A 181 -1.67 -12.19 -32.85
N GLU A 182 -2.87 -11.70 -32.54
CA GLU A 182 -3.41 -10.43 -33.07
C GLU A 182 -2.59 -9.24 -32.53
N ILE A 183 -2.29 -9.22 -31.23
CA ILE A 183 -1.41 -8.20 -30.65
C ILE A 183 -0.02 -8.21 -31.31
N GLY A 184 0.54 -9.40 -31.53
CA GLY A 184 1.81 -9.54 -32.22
C GLY A 184 1.79 -8.99 -33.64
N ALA A 185 0.72 -9.24 -34.38
CA ALA A 185 0.53 -8.72 -35.73
C ALA A 185 0.39 -7.17 -35.75
N GLN A 186 -0.38 -6.60 -34.80
CA GLN A 186 -0.57 -5.14 -34.68
C GLN A 186 0.71 -4.39 -34.32
N LEU A 187 1.54 -4.99 -33.46
CA LEU A 187 2.77 -4.37 -32.95
C LEU A 187 4.03 -4.79 -33.72
N GLU A 188 3.88 -5.57 -34.81
CA GLU A 188 4.97 -6.11 -35.61
C GLU A 188 6.01 -6.91 -34.76
N ILE A 189 5.53 -7.71 -33.81
CA ILE A 189 6.36 -8.56 -32.93
C ILE A 189 5.84 -9.99 -32.91
N THR A 190 6.70 -10.91 -32.50
CA THR A 190 6.33 -12.33 -32.40
C THR A 190 5.37 -12.58 -31.23
N GLU A 191 4.53 -13.61 -31.35
CA GLU A 191 3.65 -14.05 -30.27
C GLU A 191 4.42 -14.40 -28.98
N SER A 192 5.61 -14.98 -29.12
CA SER A 192 6.50 -15.24 -27.96
C SER A 192 6.97 -13.95 -27.28
N SER A 193 7.21 -12.89 -28.05
CA SER A 193 7.52 -11.57 -27.50
C SER A 193 6.35 -10.98 -26.74
N VAL A 194 5.12 -11.14 -27.24
CA VAL A 194 3.90 -10.72 -26.52
C VAL A 194 3.76 -11.46 -25.20
N LYS A 195 3.98 -12.79 -25.19
CA LYS A 195 3.95 -13.59 -23.95
C LYS A 195 4.99 -13.13 -22.93
N ALA A 196 6.20 -12.81 -23.36
CA ALA A 196 7.25 -12.30 -22.48
C ALA A 196 6.91 -10.94 -21.88
N VAL A 197 6.27 -10.04 -22.67
CA VAL A 197 5.80 -8.74 -22.17
C VAL A 197 4.65 -8.94 -21.19
N LEU A 198 3.70 -9.82 -21.47
CA LEU A 198 2.58 -10.13 -20.56
C LEU A 198 3.07 -10.67 -19.22
N GLN A 199 4.08 -11.55 -19.22
CA GLN A 199 4.66 -12.07 -17.99
C GLN A 199 5.22 -10.94 -17.12
N LYS A 200 5.95 -10.00 -17.72
CA LYS A 200 6.45 -8.81 -17.01
C LYS A 200 5.32 -7.92 -16.49
N LEU A 201 4.25 -7.74 -17.28
CA LEU A 201 3.08 -6.97 -16.84
C LEU A 201 2.37 -7.64 -15.68
N PHE A 202 2.25 -8.97 -15.67
CA PHE A 202 1.69 -9.73 -14.55
C PHE A 202 2.51 -9.56 -13.28
N GLU A 203 3.83 -9.69 -13.38
CA GLU A 203 4.75 -9.50 -12.24
C GLU A 203 4.66 -8.08 -11.68
N ARG A 204 4.65 -7.07 -12.55
CA ARG A 204 4.59 -5.64 -12.15
C ARG A 204 3.23 -5.24 -11.59
N ALA A 205 2.14 -5.84 -12.07
CA ALA A 205 0.78 -5.60 -11.57
C ALA A 205 0.43 -6.48 -10.36
N GLY A 206 1.28 -7.44 -9.98
CA GLY A 206 1.01 -8.39 -8.90
C GLY A 206 -0.13 -9.37 -9.21
N VAL A 207 -0.41 -9.63 -10.50
CA VAL A 207 -1.51 -10.49 -10.96
C VAL A 207 -0.99 -11.78 -11.60
N ARG A 208 -1.86 -12.81 -11.68
CA ARG A 208 -1.47 -14.14 -12.18
C ARG A 208 -2.19 -14.56 -13.45
N SER A 209 -3.14 -13.75 -13.95
CA SER A 209 -3.93 -14.09 -15.13
C SER A 209 -4.26 -12.87 -15.97
N ARG A 210 -4.57 -13.11 -17.25
CA ARG A 210 -5.00 -12.08 -18.19
C ARG A 210 -6.26 -11.35 -17.70
N SER A 211 -7.25 -12.07 -17.17
CA SER A 211 -8.49 -11.48 -16.64
C SER A 211 -8.23 -10.60 -15.43
N GLN A 212 -7.29 -10.97 -14.56
CA GLN A 212 -6.86 -10.15 -13.44
C GLN A 212 -6.12 -8.89 -13.91
N LEU A 213 -5.30 -9.00 -14.96
CA LEU A 213 -4.62 -7.82 -15.55
C LEU A 213 -5.63 -6.83 -16.16
N VAL A 214 -6.65 -7.34 -16.87
CA VAL A 214 -7.74 -6.50 -17.40
C VAL A 214 -8.46 -5.77 -16.26
N ARG A 215 -8.86 -6.49 -15.22
CA ARG A 215 -9.52 -5.91 -14.06
C ARG A 215 -8.65 -4.87 -13.38
N TYR A 216 -7.39 -5.17 -13.14
CA TYR A 216 -6.40 -4.25 -12.57
C TYR A 216 -6.28 -2.97 -13.41
N ALA A 217 -6.16 -3.09 -14.74
CA ALA A 217 -6.01 -1.94 -15.64
C ALA A 217 -7.27 -1.04 -15.65
N ILE A 218 -8.46 -1.64 -15.59
CA ILE A 218 -9.74 -0.90 -15.51
C ILE A 218 -9.84 -0.19 -14.15
N GLU A 219 -9.56 -0.88 -13.06
CA GLU A 219 -9.61 -0.33 -11.70
C GLU A 219 -8.59 0.81 -11.49
N THR A 220 -7.42 0.72 -12.13
CA THR A 220 -6.36 1.73 -12.04
C THR A 220 -6.41 2.78 -13.14
N GLN A 221 -7.43 2.77 -14.01
CA GLN A 221 -7.64 3.71 -15.13
C GLN A 221 -6.43 3.85 -16.08
N ILE A 222 -5.68 2.77 -16.30
CA ILE A 222 -4.50 2.80 -17.18
C ILE A 222 -4.88 3.07 -18.66
N ASP A 223 -6.14 2.88 -19.04
CA ASP A 223 -6.63 2.99 -20.43
C ASP A 223 -7.13 4.39 -20.83
N SER A 224 -7.02 5.39 -19.98
CA SER A 224 -7.62 6.72 -20.22
C SER A 224 -6.69 7.71 -20.95
N ARG A 225 -5.62 7.23 -21.63
CA ARG A 225 -4.72 8.10 -22.42
C ARG A 225 -4.32 7.48 -23.75
#